data_9fc15ca40fc38e81405326c81a9b8d46
#
_entry.id   9fc15ca40fc38e81405326c81a9b8d46
#
_cell.length_a   1.000
_cell.length_b   1.000
_cell.length_c   1.000
_cell.angle_alpha   90.00
_cell.angle_beta   90.00
_cell.angle_gamma   90.00
#
_symmetry.space_group_name_H-M   'P 1'
#
loop_
_entity.id
_entity.type
_entity.pdbx_description
1 polymer ?
#
loop_
_entity_poly.entity_id
_entity_poly.type
_entity_poly.pdbx_seq_one_letter_code
_entity_poly.pdbx_strand_id
1 'polypeptide(L)'
;MAFFYNEKHSLHYLVRGRGDPLVLIHGLGGSGADWAFQVAALERRFRVIIPDLPGSGHSPPPRDEYTIAGFASALWSLLDHLGVPRTNIIGFSMGGAVALEMAAQRPACVPRLGLINSLATYRPDDWRKWLEVHVSALLVRLLGMRRAAWLLALRLFPEPWQRAIREHAAAVVGAVPASSYLGMGLALARWAIIDRLDSLTSRVLMIAAEHDFTPLAEKRALASLLKADIVVVRGSRHGTPFDSVEATNASLLALLTDQPLPPQARWVRDPPARARRLSLAGSIAEEHAMARVLSRAPR
;
A
#
# COMPACT_ATOMS: atom_id res chain seq x y z
N MET A 1 3.61 -9.22 -18.43
CA MET A 1 4.31 -9.14 -17.13
C MET A 1 5.72 -8.67 -17.43
N ALA A 2 6.20 -7.67 -16.73
CA ALA A 2 7.53 -7.13 -16.94
C ALA A 2 8.41 -7.37 -15.70
N PHE A 3 9.67 -7.67 -15.95
CA PHE A 3 10.66 -7.83 -14.89
C PHE A 3 11.80 -6.86 -15.12
N PHE A 4 12.28 -6.27 -14.05
CA PHE A 4 13.50 -5.49 -13.99
C PHE A 4 14.57 -6.30 -13.26
N TYR A 5 15.76 -6.34 -13.82
CA TYR A 5 16.92 -7.00 -13.25
C TYR A 5 18.14 -6.09 -13.33
N ASN A 6 18.86 -5.98 -12.23
CA ASN A 6 20.23 -5.47 -12.21
C ASN A 6 21.08 -6.33 -11.25
N GLU A 7 22.34 -5.94 -11.03
CA GLU A 7 23.25 -6.69 -10.14
C GLU A 7 22.74 -6.85 -8.71
N LYS A 8 21.92 -5.90 -8.22
CA LYS A 8 21.43 -5.85 -6.83
C LYS A 8 19.98 -6.22 -6.68
N HIS A 9 19.13 -5.89 -7.66
CA HIS A 9 17.68 -5.95 -7.53
C HIS A 9 17.02 -6.73 -8.65
N SER A 10 15.94 -7.41 -8.29
CA SER A 10 15.05 -8.09 -9.23
C SER A 10 13.60 -7.77 -8.81
N LEU A 11 12.86 -7.13 -9.69
CA LEU A 11 11.49 -6.69 -9.41
C LEU A 11 10.55 -7.06 -10.54
N HIS A 12 9.43 -7.64 -10.20
CA HIS A 12 8.26 -7.67 -11.07
C HIS A 12 7.51 -6.35 -10.96
N TYR A 13 7.01 -5.86 -12.08
CA TYR A 13 6.20 -4.65 -12.11
C TYR A 13 5.21 -4.64 -13.25
N LEU A 14 4.19 -3.80 -13.13
CA LEU A 14 3.22 -3.50 -14.16
C LEU A 14 3.26 -2.01 -14.47
N VAL A 15 3.00 -1.66 -15.74
CA VAL A 15 2.78 -0.27 -16.15
C VAL A 15 1.43 -0.18 -16.83
N ARG A 16 0.62 0.79 -16.43
CA ARG A 16 -0.72 1.06 -16.98
C ARG A 16 -0.88 2.55 -17.28
N GLY A 17 -1.67 2.83 -18.30
CA GLY A 17 -1.98 4.20 -18.65
C GLY A 17 -0.82 4.97 -19.29
N ARG A 18 -1.02 6.28 -19.47
CA ARG A 18 -0.07 7.24 -20.03
C ARG A 18 -0.21 8.57 -19.30
N GLY A 19 0.81 9.42 -19.34
CA GLY A 19 0.84 10.71 -18.70
C GLY A 19 1.95 10.78 -17.62
N ASP A 20 1.74 11.62 -16.61
CA ASP A 20 2.72 11.82 -15.55
C ASP A 20 2.96 10.52 -14.77
N PRO A 21 4.22 10.21 -14.42
CA PRO A 21 4.54 9.01 -13.68
C PRO A 21 3.91 9.01 -12.29
N LEU A 22 3.38 7.85 -11.91
CA LEU A 22 2.79 7.59 -10.60
C LEU A 22 3.18 6.17 -10.14
N VAL A 23 3.81 6.05 -8.99
CA VAL A 23 4.14 4.77 -8.38
C VAL A 23 3.13 4.42 -7.29
N LEU A 24 2.62 3.18 -7.30
CA LEU A 24 1.73 2.65 -6.27
C LEU A 24 2.44 1.54 -5.51
N ILE A 25 2.65 1.72 -4.19
CA ILE A 25 3.43 0.82 -3.35
C ILE A 25 2.51 0.13 -2.34
N HIS A 26 2.41 -1.20 -2.42
CA HIS A 26 1.54 -2.03 -1.59
C HIS A 26 2.06 -2.21 -0.15
N GLY A 27 1.21 -2.70 0.74
CA GLY A 27 1.51 -2.98 2.14
C GLY A 27 2.21 -4.32 2.39
N LEU A 28 2.47 -4.61 3.66
CA LEU A 28 3.05 -5.87 4.12
C LEU A 28 2.17 -7.06 3.72
N GLY A 29 2.78 -8.04 3.09
CA GLY A 29 2.08 -9.25 2.64
C GLY A 29 1.20 -9.08 1.40
N GLY A 30 1.14 -7.86 0.84
CA GLY A 30 0.41 -7.56 -0.38
C GLY A 30 1.24 -7.74 -1.65
N SER A 31 0.70 -7.23 -2.75
CA SER A 31 1.35 -7.18 -4.07
C SER A 31 0.80 -6.02 -4.89
N GLY A 32 1.33 -5.82 -6.10
CA GLY A 32 0.80 -4.84 -7.04
C GLY A 32 -0.67 -5.05 -7.40
N ALA A 33 -1.18 -6.27 -7.27
CA ALA A 33 -2.58 -6.60 -7.51
C ALA A 33 -3.55 -5.91 -6.53
N ASP A 34 -3.08 -5.51 -5.35
CA ASP A 34 -3.88 -4.82 -4.34
C ASP A 34 -4.42 -3.45 -4.83
N TRP A 35 -3.80 -2.89 -5.86
CA TRP A 35 -4.18 -1.60 -6.43
C TRP A 35 -5.25 -1.67 -7.52
N ALA A 36 -5.85 -2.84 -7.74
CA ALA A 36 -6.85 -3.07 -8.78
C ALA A 36 -7.94 -2.00 -8.84
N PHE A 37 -8.51 -1.64 -7.69
CA PHE A 37 -9.58 -0.64 -7.60
C PHE A 37 -9.12 0.80 -7.85
N GLN A 38 -7.85 1.11 -7.64
CA GLN A 38 -7.28 2.44 -7.85
C GLN A 38 -6.77 2.60 -9.28
N VAL A 39 -6.19 1.55 -9.86
CA VAL A 39 -5.61 1.58 -11.21
C VAL A 39 -6.62 2.03 -12.24
N ALA A 40 -7.84 1.48 -12.25
CA ALA A 40 -8.88 1.83 -13.20
C ALA A 40 -9.25 3.34 -13.22
N ALA A 41 -9.14 4.01 -12.07
CA ALA A 41 -9.38 5.44 -11.96
C ALA A 41 -8.15 6.27 -12.37
N LEU A 42 -6.94 5.79 -12.05
CA LEU A 42 -5.69 6.54 -12.18
C LEU A 42 -5.08 6.39 -13.58
N GLU A 43 -5.15 5.21 -14.22
CA GLU A 43 -4.54 4.92 -15.52
C GLU A 43 -5.06 5.80 -16.67
N ARG A 44 -6.23 6.44 -16.50
CA ARG A 44 -6.81 7.35 -17.47
C ARG A 44 -6.00 8.65 -17.63
N ARG A 45 -5.19 9.02 -16.62
CA ARG A 45 -4.47 10.30 -16.56
C ARG A 45 -2.99 10.16 -16.24
N PHE A 46 -2.58 9.02 -15.69
CA PHE A 46 -1.22 8.79 -15.21
C PHE A 46 -0.60 7.55 -15.84
N ARG A 47 0.72 7.58 -16.01
CA ARG A 47 1.53 6.38 -16.25
C ARG A 47 1.75 5.70 -14.89
N VAL A 48 0.87 4.77 -14.55
CA VAL A 48 0.87 4.09 -13.25
C VAL A 48 1.87 2.94 -13.28
N ILE A 49 2.87 3.00 -12.42
CA ILE A 49 3.92 2.00 -12.22
C ILE A 49 3.61 1.26 -10.93
N ILE A 50 3.46 -0.05 -10.99
CA ILE A 50 2.94 -0.88 -9.90
C ILE A 50 3.95 -2.01 -9.66
N PRO A 51 4.95 -1.79 -8.81
CA PRO A 51 5.93 -2.83 -8.47
C PRO A 51 5.39 -3.79 -7.42
N ASP A 52 5.84 -5.04 -7.51
CA ASP A 52 5.86 -5.94 -6.37
C ASP A 52 7.15 -5.69 -5.59
N LEU A 53 7.06 -5.38 -4.28
CA LEU A 53 8.22 -5.21 -3.43
C LEU A 53 9.05 -6.50 -3.33
N PRO A 54 10.37 -6.44 -3.10
CA PRO A 54 11.18 -7.64 -2.96
C PRO A 54 10.61 -8.64 -1.94
N GLY A 55 10.42 -9.89 -2.36
CA GLY A 55 9.80 -10.95 -1.56
C GLY A 55 8.26 -10.96 -1.57
N SER A 56 7.62 -10.15 -2.40
CA SER A 56 6.16 -10.06 -2.55
C SER A 56 5.73 -10.35 -3.98
N GLY A 57 4.51 -10.84 -4.16
CA GLY A 57 3.95 -11.11 -5.47
C GLY A 57 4.85 -12.01 -6.32
N HIS A 58 5.28 -11.49 -7.46
CA HIS A 58 6.21 -12.19 -8.37
C HIS A 58 7.68 -11.75 -8.21
N SER A 59 7.96 -10.79 -7.32
CA SER A 59 9.33 -10.36 -7.03
C SER A 59 10.03 -11.35 -6.09
N PRO A 60 11.24 -11.81 -6.43
CA PRO A 60 12.00 -12.66 -5.53
C PRO A 60 12.40 -11.92 -4.25
N PRO A 61 12.78 -12.64 -3.18
CA PRO A 61 13.39 -12.06 -2.00
C PRO A 61 14.62 -11.20 -2.36
N PRO A 62 14.94 -10.16 -1.57
CA PRO A 62 16.17 -9.41 -1.76
C PRO A 62 17.38 -10.32 -1.53
N ARG A 63 18.51 -10.00 -2.15
CA ARG A 63 19.78 -10.74 -1.95
C ARG A 63 20.35 -10.50 -0.57
N ASP A 64 20.17 -9.27 -0.07
CA ASP A 64 20.60 -8.82 1.25
C ASP A 64 19.46 -8.88 2.26
N GLU A 65 19.62 -8.23 3.41
CA GLU A 65 18.57 -8.12 4.41
C GLU A 65 17.38 -7.30 3.91
N TYR A 66 16.19 -7.64 4.40
CA TYR A 66 15.00 -6.84 4.24
C TYR A 66 15.15 -5.52 5.01
N THR A 67 15.14 -4.39 4.31
CA THR A 67 15.10 -3.05 4.91
C THR A 67 14.18 -2.13 4.11
N ILE A 68 13.53 -1.18 4.78
CA ILE A 68 12.69 -0.18 4.10
C ILE A 68 13.54 0.69 3.16
N ALA A 69 14.76 1.04 3.57
CA ALA A 69 15.71 1.77 2.73
C ALA A 69 16.12 0.97 1.48
N GLY A 70 16.32 -0.36 1.63
CA GLY A 70 16.62 -1.25 0.51
C GLY A 70 15.46 -1.35 -0.47
N PHE A 71 14.22 -1.41 0.01
CA PHE A 71 13.03 -1.37 -0.86
C PHE A 71 12.96 -0.06 -1.65
N ALA A 72 13.16 1.08 -0.99
CA ALA A 72 13.18 2.38 -1.65
C ALA A 72 14.28 2.46 -2.72
N SER A 73 15.48 1.97 -2.42
CA SER A 73 16.60 1.92 -3.39
C SER A 73 16.32 1.01 -4.58
N ALA A 74 15.65 -0.14 -4.35
CA ALA A 74 15.23 -1.04 -5.42
C ALA A 74 14.21 -0.37 -6.37
N LEU A 75 13.25 0.36 -5.81
CA LEU A 75 12.26 1.10 -6.58
C LEU A 75 12.89 2.26 -7.35
N TRP A 76 13.83 2.99 -6.78
CA TRP A 76 14.60 4.01 -7.51
C TRP A 76 15.39 3.40 -8.66
N SER A 77 16.03 2.25 -8.46
CA SER A 77 16.74 1.54 -9.54
C SER A 77 15.80 1.14 -10.69
N LEU A 78 14.58 0.70 -10.36
CA LEU A 78 13.54 0.42 -11.36
C LEU A 78 13.14 1.69 -12.12
N LEU A 79 12.94 2.81 -11.42
CA LEU A 79 12.54 4.08 -12.04
C LEU A 79 13.65 4.65 -12.92
N ASP A 80 14.90 4.54 -12.50
CA ASP A 80 16.06 4.93 -13.30
C ASP A 80 16.13 4.10 -14.60
N HIS A 81 15.89 2.77 -14.51
CA HIS A 81 15.79 1.88 -15.69
C HIS A 81 14.64 2.27 -16.63
N LEU A 82 13.51 2.71 -16.09
CA LEU A 82 12.35 3.14 -16.87
C LEU A 82 12.46 4.57 -17.43
N GLY A 83 13.58 5.26 -17.18
CA GLY A 83 13.78 6.65 -17.55
C GLY A 83 12.84 7.62 -16.83
N VAL A 84 12.50 7.35 -15.56
CA VAL A 84 11.57 8.12 -14.75
C VAL A 84 12.33 8.82 -13.62
N PRO A 85 12.93 10.01 -13.87
CA PRO A 85 13.72 10.70 -12.86
C PRO A 85 12.87 11.38 -11.78
N ARG A 86 11.57 11.62 -12.04
CA ARG A 86 10.63 12.29 -11.15
C ARG A 86 9.27 11.62 -11.22
N THR A 87 8.63 11.37 -10.08
CA THR A 87 7.35 10.64 -10.02
C THR A 87 6.53 11.01 -8.80
N ASN A 88 5.21 10.98 -8.92
CA ASN A 88 4.32 10.98 -7.76
C ASN A 88 4.32 9.58 -7.13
N ILE A 89 4.16 9.51 -5.82
CA ILE A 89 4.19 8.22 -5.10
C ILE A 89 2.98 8.11 -4.18
N ILE A 90 2.32 6.97 -4.22
CA ILE A 90 1.27 6.60 -3.27
C ILE A 90 1.71 5.31 -2.58
N GLY A 91 1.70 5.31 -1.24
CA GLY A 91 2.05 4.13 -0.45
C GLY A 91 0.95 3.77 0.55
N PHE A 92 0.65 2.48 0.64
CA PHE A 92 -0.30 1.94 1.60
C PHE A 92 0.44 1.19 2.71
N SER A 93 0.16 1.53 3.99
CA SER A 93 0.73 0.85 5.16
C SER A 93 2.27 0.81 5.10
N MET A 94 2.92 -0.36 5.08
CA MET A 94 4.36 -0.50 4.86
C MET A 94 4.81 0.20 3.56
N GLY A 95 4.01 0.17 2.51
CA GLY A 95 4.29 0.90 1.27
C GLY A 95 4.38 2.42 1.47
N GLY A 96 3.68 2.98 2.47
CA GLY A 96 3.82 4.38 2.86
C GLY A 96 5.15 4.66 3.56
N ALA A 97 5.68 3.72 4.35
CA ALA A 97 7.03 3.81 4.90
C ALA A 97 8.09 3.80 3.78
N VAL A 98 7.92 2.92 2.79
CA VAL A 98 8.80 2.90 1.60
C VAL A 98 8.68 4.19 0.80
N ALA A 99 7.48 4.74 0.64
CA ALA A 99 7.24 6.01 -0.06
C ALA A 99 7.91 7.20 0.63
N LEU A 100 7.83 7.27 1.97
CA LEU A 100 8.54 8.26 2.77
C LEU A 100 10.06 8.13 2.62
N GLU A 101 10.57 6.90 2.66
CA GLU A 101 11.99 6.62 2.47
C GLU A 101 12.47 7.02 1.07
N MET A 102 11.69 6.73 0.02
CA MET A 102 11.98 7.17 -1.34
C MET A 102 12.03 8.70 -1.45
N ALA A 103 11.05 9.37 -0.84
CA ALA A 103 11.01 10.84 -0.83
C ALA A 103 12.19 11.44 -0.07
N ALA A 104 12.67 10.83 1.02
CA ALA A 104 13.84 11.28 1.76
C ALA A 104 15.17 10.97 1.04
N GLN A 105 15.23 9.89 0.25
CA GLN A 105 16.43 9.58 -0.57
C GLN A 105 16.60 10.55 -1.75
N ARG A 106 15.49 10.99 -2.37
CA ARG A 106 15.51 11.91 -3.53
C ARG A 106 14.39 12.97 -3.40
N PRO A 107 14.49 13.95 -2.50
CA PRO A 107 13.40 14.88 -2.18
C PRO A 107 12.88 15.66 -3.40
N ALA A 108 13.76 16.14 -4.28
CA ALA A 108 13.37 16.88 -5.48
C ALA A 108 12.63 16.03 -6.54
N CYS A 109 12.71 14.71 -6.42
CA CYS A 109 12.15 13.77 -7.40
C CYS A 109 10.71 13.33 -7.08
N VAL A 110 10.18 13.69 -5.90
CA VAL A 110 8.84 13.28 -5.45
C VAL A 110 7.96 14.51 -5.21
N PRO A 111 7.25 15.01 -6.23
CA PRO A 111 6.45 16.25 -6.09
C PRO A 111 5.20 16.05 -5.24
N ARG A 112 4.54 14.89 -5.33
CA ARG A 112 3.34 14.58 -4.54
C ARG A 112 3.48 13.20 -3.91
N LEU A 113 3.10 13.12 -2.63
CA LEU A 113 3.21 11.93 -1.80
C LEU A 113 1.88 11.65 -1.12
N GLY A 114 1.26 10.52 -1.44
CA GLY A 114 0.05 10.03 -0.79
C GLY A 114 0.37 8.89 0.18
N LEU A 115 -0.05 9.03 1.42
CA LEU A 115 0.16 8.05 2.49
C LEU A 115 -1.17 7.51 2.97
N ILE A 116 -1.43 6.22 2.79
CA ILE A 116 -2.68 5.58 3.22
C ILE A 116 -2.37 4.70 4.43
N ASN A 117 -2.96 5.02 5.58
CA ASN A 117 -2.81 4.27 6.84
C ASN A 117 -1.35 3.96 7.19
N SER A 118 -0.47 4.95 7.09
CA SER A 118 0.96 4.80 7.34
C SER A 118 1.46 5.76 8.40
N LEU A 119 2.63 5.45 8.98
CA LEU A 119 3.30 6.19 10.05
C LEU A 119 4.76 6.48 9.67
N ALA A 120 5.41 7.41 10.38
CA ALA A 120 6.83 7.71 10.23
C ALA A 120 7.76 6.76 11.01
N THR A 121 7.19 5.95 11.86
CA THR A 121 7.91 4.90 12.62
C THR A 121 6.97 3.76 12.93
N TYR A 122 7.53 2.55 12.93
CA TYR A 122 6.87 1.34 13.39
C TYR A 122 7.71 0.65 14.48
N ARG A 123 8.73 1.36 15.00
CA ARG A 123 9.51 0.87 16.14
C ARG A 123 8.59 0.73 17.34
N PRO A 124 8.60 -0.42 18.02
CA PRO A 124 7.86 -0.57 19.25
C PRO A 124 8.44 0.38 20.32
N ASP A 125 7.66 1.37 20.71
CA ASP A 125 8.00 2.36 21.74
C ASP A 125 7.39 2.00 23.10
N ASP A 126 6.50 0.99 23.13
CA ASP A 126 5.92 0.42 24.35
C ASP A 126 5.86 -1.11 24.29
N TRP A 127 5.58 -1.74 25.45
CA TRP A 127 5.51 -3.19 25.60
C TRP A 127 4.35 -3.82 24.79
N ARG A 128 3.26 -3.07 24.51
CA ARG A 128 2.10 -3.57 23.76
C ARG A 128 2.43 -3.69 22.28
N LYS A 129 3.04 -2.67 21.70
CA LYS A 129 3.53 -2.71 20.32
C LYS A 129 4.61 -3.78 20.14
N TRP A 130 5.52 -3.89 21.15
CA TRP A 130 6.52 -4.96 21.15
C TRP A 130 5.87 -6.35 21.17
N LEU A 131 4.89 -6.56 22.05
CA LEU A 131 4.15 -7.82 22.12
C LEU A 131 3.39 -8.13 20.83
N GLU A 132 2.75 -7.14 20.22
CA GLU A 132 2.02 -7.31 18.96
C GLU A 132 2.92 -7.83 17.83
N VAL A 133 4.12 -7.26 17.67
CA VAL A 133 5.11 -7.71 16.68
C VAL A 133 5.53 -9.16 16.96
N HIS A 134 5.82 -9.50 18.20
CA HIS A 134 6.29 -10.85 18.58
C HIS A 134 5.18 -11.90 18.51
N VAL A 135 3.96 -11.56 18.94
CA VAL A 135 2.80 -12.46 18.81
C VAL A 135 2.47 -12.70 17.36
N SER A 136 2.49 -11.68 16.50
CA SER A 136 2.28 -11.85 15.07
C SER A 136 3.32 -12.79 14.45
N ALA A 137 4.59 -12.60 14.77
CA ALA A 137 5.66 -13.48 14.31
C ALA A 137 5.51 -14.92 14.84
N LEU A 138 5.11 -15.09 16.09
CA LEU A 138 4.87 -16.39 16.70
C LEU A 138 3.69 -17.11 16.04
N LEU A 139 2.59 -16.40 15.77
CA LEU A 139 1.44 -16.97 15.06
C LEU A 139 1.82 -17.49 13.68
N VAL A 140 2.62 -16.73 12.93
CA VAL A 140 3.13 -17.19 11.61
C VAL A 140 3.97 -18.46 11.76
N ARG A 141 4.85 -18.53 12.77
CA ARG A 141 5.72 -19.70 13.00
C ARG A 141 4.96 -20.93 13.45
N LEU A 142 3.96 -20.78 14.32
CA LEU A 142 3.21 -21.89 14.90
C LEU A 142 2.07 -22.39 14.01
N LEU A 143 1.31 -21.46 13.39
CA LEU A 143 0.12 -21.78 12.62
C LEU A 143 0.37 -21.90 11.11
N GLY A 144 1.51 -21.41 10.66
CA GLY A 144 1.84 -21.23 9.24
C GLY A 144 1.14 -20.02 8.63
N MET A 145 1.64 -19.60 7.47
CA MET A 145 1.25 -18.33 6.83
C MET A 145 -0.25 -18.26 6.51
N ARG A 146 -0.85 -19.36 6.00
CA ARG A 146 -2.27 -19.38 5.60
C ARG A 146 -3.22 -19.10 6.76
N ARG A 147 -3.00 -19.72 7.94
CA ARG A 147 -3.85 -19.53 9.12
C ARG A 147 -3.61 -18.15 9.76
N ALA A 148 -2.36 -17.73 9.84
CA ALA A 148 -2.00 -16.39 10.32
C ALA A 148 -2.63 -15.29 9.44
N ALA A 149 -2.58 -15.44 8.12
CA ALA A 149 -3.22 -14.53 7.17
C ALA A 149 -4.74 -14.47 7.33
N TRP A 150 -5.38 -15.61 7.62
CA TRP A 150 -6.82 -15.64 7.89
C TRP A 150 -7.19 -14.85 9.15
N LEU A 151 -6.43 -15.02 10.23
CA LEU A 151 -6.63 -14.26 11.48
C LEU A 151 -6.40 -12.75 11.26
N LEU A 152 -5.37 -12.38 10.51
CA LEU A 152 -5.12 -11.00 10.11
C LEU A 152 -6.29 -10.44 9.30
N ALA A 153 -6.77 -11.18 8.30
CA ALA A 153 -7.87 -10.76 7.45
C ALA A 153 -9.18 -10.57 8.23
N LEU A 154 -9.45 -11.41 9.24
CA LEU A 154 -10.57 -11.22 10.16
C LEU A 154 -10.47 -9.92 10.97
N ARG A 155 -9.26 -9.54 11.38
CA ARG A 155 -9.01 -8.27 12.09
C ARG A 155 -9.17 -7.05 11.18
N LEU A 156 -8.74 -7.18 9.92
CA LEU A 156 -8.80 -6.08 8.93
C LEU A 156 -10.23 -5.86 8.39
N PHE A 157 -10.96 -6.94 8.18
CA PHE A 157 -12.27 -6.98 7.54
C PHE A 157 -13.27 -7.79 8.37
N PRO A 158 -13.68 -7.31 9.56
CA PRO A 158 -14.53 -8.09 10.49
C PRO A 158 -15.99 -8.17 10.08
N GLU A 159 -16.47 -7.25 9.24
CA GLU A 159 -17.88 -7.14 8.93
C GLU A 159 -18.35 -8.28 8.00
N PRO A 160 -19.58 -8.79 8.18
CA PRO A 160 -20.10 -9.90 7.35
C PRO A 160 -20.09 -9.59 5.84
N TRP A 161 -20.38 -8.34 5.46
CA TRP A 161 -20.40 -7.90 4.06
C TRP A 161 -19.00 -7.82 3.42
N GLN A 162 -17.93 -7.78 4.22
CA GLN A 162 -16.53 -7.76 3.78
C GLN A 162 -15.98 -9.15 3.48
N ARG A 163 -16.82 -10.21 3.50
CA ARG A 163 -16.37 -11.60 3.37
C ARG A 163 -15.50 -11.83 2.14
N ALA A 164 -15.90 -11.33 0.97
CA ALA A 164 -15.15 -11.53 -0.28
C ALA A 164 -13.76 -10.86 -0.22
N ILE A 165 -13.68 -9.61 0.28
CA ILE A 165 -12.41 -8.90 0.48
C ILE A 165 -11.53 -9.63 1.49
N ARG A 166 -12.11 -10.12 2.57
CA ARG A 166 -11.42 -10.89 3.61
C ARG A 166 -10.82 -12.18 3.07
N GLU A 167 -11.60 -12.96 2.31
CA GLU A 167 -11.15 -14.21 1.69
C GLU A 167 -10.02 -13.94 0.68
N HIS A 168 -10.15 -12.90 -0.13
CA HIS A 168 -9.10 -12.46 -1.05
C HIS A 168 -7.82 -12.04 -0.31
N ALA A 169 -7.91 -11.15 0.67
CA ALA A 169 -6.76 -10.71 1.47
C ALA A 169 -6.07 -11.88 2.17
N ALA A 170 -6.84 -12.82 2.75
CA ALA A 170 -6.28 -14.02 3.36
C ALA A 170 -5.55 -14.92 2.36
N ALA A 171 -6.06 -15.04 1.13
CA ALA A 171 -5.42 -15.82 0.08
C ALA A 171 -4.11 -15.16 -0.39
N VAL A 172 -4.12 -13.84 -0.65
CA VAL A 172 -2.93 -13.09 -1.10
C VAL A 172 -1.83 -13.13 -0.05
N VAL A 173 -2.13 -12.72 1.19
CA VAL A 173 -1.16 -12.73 2.29
C VAL A 173 -0.70 -14.15 2.61
N GLY A 174 -1.62 -15.12 2.57
CA GLY A 174 -1.33 -16.54 2.85
C GLY A 174 -0.45 -17.23 1.81
N ALA A 175 -0.30 -16.65 0.62
CA ALA A 175 0.58 -17.14 -0.44
C ALA A 175 2.03 -16.63 -0.29
N VAL A 176 2.26 -15.59 0.52
CA VAL A 176 3.60 -15.05 0.75
C VAL A 176 4.45 -16.06 1.56
N PRO A 177 5.70 -16.34 1.17
CA PRO A 177 6.59 -17.15 1.99
C PRO A 177 6.74 -16.58 3.40
N ALA A 178 6.64 -17.43 4.42
CA ALA A 178 6.71 -16.99 5.82
C ALA A 178 8.01 -16.23 6.12
N SER A 179 9.14 -16.67 5.56
CA SER A 179 10.44 -15.97 5.69
C SER A 179 10.39 -14.55 5.15
N SER A 180 9.78 -14.35 3.97
CA SER A 180 9.61 -13.02 3.36
C SER A 180 8.69 -12.13 4.21
N TYR A 181 7.55 -12.65 4.63
CA TYR A 181 6.61 -11.90 5.49
C TYR A 181 7.26 -11.46 6.81
N LEU A 182 7.94 -12.37 7.48
CA LEU A 182 8.65 -12.08 8.73
C LEU A 182 9.83 -11.13 8.53
N GLY A 183 10.59 -11.29 7.44
CA GLY A 183 11.69 -10.39 7.08
C GLY A 183 11.20 -8.96 6.83
N MET A 184 10.14 -8.78 6.06
CA MET A 184 9.51 -7.49 5.81
C MET A 184 8.93 -6.87 7.09
N GLY A 185 8.26 -7.69 7.93
CA GLY A 185 7.72 -7.23 9.21
C GLY A 185 8.81 -6.75 10.15
N LEU A 186 9.94 -7.46 10.22
CA LEU A 186 11.09 -7.06 11.03
C LEU A 186 11.75 -5.78 10.48
N ALA A 187 11.89 -5.67 9.16
CA ALA A 187 12.38 -4.45 8.50
C ALA A 187 11.54 -3.23 8.89
N LEU A 188 10.21 -3.39 8.85
CA LEU A 188 9.27 -2.34 9.23
C LEU A 188 9.38 -1.99 10.73
N ALA A 189 9.43 -2.98 11.62
CA ALA A 189 9.55 -2.78 13.07
C ALA A 189 10.88 -2.11 13.50
N ARG A 190 11.91 -2.16 12.66
CA ARG A 190 13.19 -1.50 12.91
C ARG A 190 13.28 -0.09 12.30
N TRP A 191 12.34 0.27 11.46
CA TRP A 191 12.39 1.50 10.67
C TRP A 191 11.76 2.69 11.39
N ALA A 192 12.40 3.84 11.23
CA ALA A 192 11.89 5.16 11.58
C ALA A 192 12.54 6.21 10.67
N ILE A 193 11.81 7.30 10.37
CA ILE A 193 12.27 8.39 9.51
C ILE A 193 12.04 9.77 10.14
N ILE A 194 11.63 9.83 11.39
CA ILE A 194 11.22 11.07 12.06
C ILE A 194 12.28 12.17 11.90
N ASP A 195 13.55 11.83 12.07
CA ASP A 195 14.68 12.78 12.01
C ASP A 195 14.96 13.31 10.60
N ARG A 196 14.32 12.78 9.57
CA ARG A 196 14.51 13.17 8.16
C ARG A 196 13.25 13.75 7.51
N LEU A 197 12.16 13.92 8.25
CA LEU A 197 10.91 14.45 7.71
C LEU A 197 11.08 15.88 7.17
N ASP A 198 11.93 16.69 7.79
CA ASP A 198 12.17 18.08 7.37
C ASP A 198 12.87 18.18 6.00
N SER A 199 13.49 17.09 5.51
CA SER A 199 14.08 17.05 4.17
C SER A 199 13.06 16.88 3.04
N LEU A 200 11.81 16.53 3.37
CA LEU A 200 10.77 16.26 2.38
C LEU A 200 10.22 17.56 1.80
N THR A 201 10.22 17.65 0.47
CA THR A 201 9.69 18.81 -0.27
C THR A 201 8.37 18.53 -0.97
N SER A 202 7.85 17.32 -0.80
CA SER A 202 6.62 16.86 -1.44
C SER A 202 5.39 17.55 -0.87
N ARG A 203 4.38 17.81 -1.72
CA ARG A 203 3.02 18.02 -1.22
C ARG A 203 2.48 16.68 -0.72
N VAL A 204 2.12 16.61 0.55
CA VAL A 204 1.71 15.34 1.19
C VAL A 204 0.21 15.35 1.47
N LEU A 205 -0.44 14.21 1.18
CA LEU A 205 -1.79 13.89 1.63
C LEU A 205 -1.74 12.61 2.46
N MET A 206 -2.36 12.66 3.64
CA MET A 206 -2.61 11.47 4.43
C MET A 206 -4.09 11.05 4.31
N ILE A 207 -4.32 9.77 4.01
CA ILE A 207 -5.64 9.14 4.06
C ILE A 207 -5.62 8.19 5.25
N ALA A 208 -6.45 8.48 6.26
CA ALA A 208 -6.46 7.78 7.52
C ALA A 208 -7.83 7.13 7.76
N ALA A 209 -7.86 5.85 8.06
CA ALA A 209 -9.07 5.16 8.51
C ALA A 209 -9.39 5.54 9.96
N GLU A 210 -10.69 5.70 10.25
CA GLU A 210 -11.16 6.04 11.60
C GLU A 210 -10.89 4.92 12.62
N HIS A 211 -11.06 3.66 12.19
CA HIS A 211 -10.95 2.46 13.05
C HIS A 211 -9.71 1.61 12.73
N ASP A 212 -8.63 2.26 12.31
CA ASP A 212 -7.36 1.56 12.07
C ASP A 212 -6.74 1.04 13.39
N PHE A 213 -5.98 -0.04 13.29
CA PHE A 213 -5.17 -0.51 14.41
C PHE A 213 -3.97 0.40 14.70
N THR A 214 -3.49 1.17 13.70
CA THR A 214 -2.54 2.27 13.92
C THR A 214 -3.32 3.52 14.36
N PRO A 215 -2.95 4.15 15.50
CA PRO A 215 -3.76 5.21 16.09
C PRO A 215 -3.95 6.43 15.17
N LEU A 216 -5.19 6.93 15.07
CA LEU A 216 -5.50 8.15 14.32
C LEU A 216 -4.74 9.37 14.86
N ALA A 217 -4.48 9.41 16.19
CA ALA A 217 -3.71 10.47 16.82
C ALA A 217 -2.27 10.54 16.28
N GLU A 218 -1.61 9.40 16.10
CA GLU A 218 -0.25 9.33 15.54
C GLU A 218 -0.23 9.80 14.07
N LYS A 219 -1.26 9.44 13.29
CA LYS A 219 -1.41 9.91 11.91
C LYS A 219 -1.63 11.43 11.82
N ARG A 220 -2.41 12.00 12.74
CA ARG A 220 -2.61 13.45 12.83
C ARG A 220 -1.33 14.17 13.25
N ALA A 221 -0.57 13.61 14.20
CA ALA A 221 0.74 14.15 14.57
C ALA A 221 1.71 14.12 13.39
N LEU A 222 1.77 13.02 12.63
CA LEU A 222 2.58 12.93 11.43
C LEU A 222 2.13 13.92 10.36
N ALA A 223 0.82 14.09 10.13
CA ALA A 223 0.30 15.08 9.19
C ALA A 223 0.73 16.50 9.57
N SER A 224 0.70 16.82 10.87
CA SER A 224 1.16 18.13 11.37
C SER A 224 2.67 18.34 11.12
N LEU A 225 3.50 17.33 11.38
CA LEU A 225 4.94 17.39 11.14
C LEU A 225 5.25 17.59 9.65
N LEU A 226 4.52 16.90 8.78
CA LEU A 226 4.67 16.99 7.32
C LEU A 226 3.98 18.21 6.71
N LYS A 227 3.26 19.02 7.47
CA LYS A 227 2.35 20.07 6.98
C LYS A 227 1.40 19.54 5.91
N ALA A 228 0.94 18.31 6.11
CA ALA A 228 0.14 17.55 5.16
C ALA A 228 -1.36 17.78 5.38
N ASP A 229 -2.11 17.73 4.28
CA ASP A 229 -3.55 17.55 4.35
C ASP A 229 -3.88 16.15 4.90
N ILE A 230 -4.95 16.00 5.67
CA ILE A 230 -5.42 14.70 6.16
C ILE A 230 -6.90 14.49 5.88
N VAL A 231 -7.23 13.38 5.24
CA VAL A 231 -8.61 12.91 5.03
C VAL A 231 -8.85 11.72 5.95
N VAL A 232 -9.82 11.85 6.85
CA VAL A 232 -10.25 10.75 7.72
C VAL A 232 -11.44 10.05 7.09
N VAL A 233 -11.28 8.77 6.76
CA VAL A 233 -12.34 7.94 6.18
C VAL A 233 -13.13 7.28 7.31
N ARG A 234 -14.37 7.75 7.53
CA ARG A 234 -15.22 7.27 8.61
C ARG A 234 -15.71 5.85 8.36
N GLY A 235 -15.73 5.04 9.42
CA GLY A 235 -16.15 3.65 9.38
C GLY A 235 -15.14 2.71 8.71
N SER A 236 -14.12 3.23 8.04
CA SER A 236 -13.04 2.43 7.44
C SER A 236 -12.07 1.91 8.50
N ARG A 237 -11.45 0.78 8.18
CA ARG A 237 -10.37 0.16 8.95
C ARG A 237 -9.06 0.22 8.14
N HIS A 238 -8.06 -0.58 8.50
CA HIS A 238 -6.75 -0.52 7.86
C HIS A 238 -6.83 -0.69 6.33
N GLY A 239 -7.73 -1.52 5.83
CA GLY A 239 -7.89 -1.82 4.41
C GLY A 239 -8.63 -0.75 3.60
N THR A 240 -8.44 0.53 3.87
CA THR A 240 -9.11 1.67 3.22
C THR A 240 -9.12 1.61 1.68
N PRO A 241 -8.04 1.21 0.96
CA PRO A 241 -8.08 1.06 -0.49
C PRO A 241 -9.11 0.04 -1.00
N PHE A 242 -9.53 -0.88 -0.15
CA PHE A 242 -10.44 -1.99 -0.50
C PHE A 242 -11.85 -1.75 0.03
N ASP A 243 -12.00 -1.20 1.24
CA ASP A 243 -13.30 -1.01 1.88
C ASP A 243 -13.93 0.35 1.63
N SER A 244 -13.15 1.32 1.12
CA SER A 244 -13.55 2.71 0.90
C SER A 244 -12.99 3.25 -0.42
N VAL A 245 -13.21 2.50 -1.51
CA VAL A 245 -12.62 2.73 -2.84
C VAL A 245 -12.92 4.13 -3.37
N GLU A 246 -14.17 4.58 -3.33
CA GLU A 246 -14.60 5.89 -3.85
C GLU A 246 -13.89 7.04 -3.12
N ALA A 247 -13.87 6.98 -1.78
CA ALA A 247 -13.22 7.99 -0.95
C ALA A 247 -11.71 8.02 -1.18
N THR A 248 -11.09 6.85 -1.30
CA THR A 248 -9.66 6.71 -1.60
C THR A 248 -9.35 7.31 -2.96
N ASN A 249 -10.05 6.90 -4.02
CA ASN A 249 -9.80 7.37 -5.38
C ASN A 249 -10.03 8.87 -5.53
N ALA A 250 -11.09 9.41 -4.94
CA ALA A 250 -11.36 10.85 -4.97
C ALA A 250 -10.26 11.66 -4.27
N SER A 251 -9.79 11.19 -3.11
CA SER A 251 -8.70 11.83 -2.37
C SER A 251 -7.37 11.78 -3.13
N LEU A 252 -7.04 10.64 -3.73
CA LEU A 252 -5.83 10.49 -4.53
C LEU A 252 -5.85 11.36 -5.79
N LEU A 253 -6.98 11.39 -6.51
CA LEU A 253 -7.14 12.26 -7.67
C LEU A 253 -7.03 13.74 -7.28
N ALA A 254 -7.63 14.16 -6.16
CA ALA A 254 -7.54 15.54 -5.68
C ALA A 254 -6.08 15.94 -5.40
N LEU A 255 -5.29 15.08 -4.72
CA LEU A 255 -3.84 15.30 -4.54
C LEU A 255 -3.12 15.43 -5.87
N LEU A 256 -3.37 14.50 -6.79
CA LEU A 256 -2.60 14.35 -8.03
C LEU A 256 -2.94 15.40 -9.09
N THR A 257 -4.13 16.03 -9.01
CA THR A 257 -4.60 17.03 -9.98
C THR A 257 -4.82 18.42 -9.38
N ASP A 258 -4.35 18.66 -8.15
CA ASP A 258 -4.49 19.91 -7.41
C ASP A 258 -5.95 20.38 -7.27
N GLN A 259 -6.88 19.43 -7.21
CA GLN A 259 -8.28 19.70 -6.96
C GLN A 259 -8.55 19.82 -5.44
N PRO A 260 -9.62 20.52 -5.03
CA PRO A 260 -10.05 20.50 -3.63
C PRO A 260 -10.28 19.08 -3.13
N LEU A 261 -9.83 18.81 -1.91
CA LEU A 261 -10.07 17.52 -1.27
C LEU A 261 -11.57 17.33 -1.06
N PRO A 262 -12.07 16.09 -1.21
CA PRO A 262 -13.47 15.80 -0.92
C PRO A 262 -13.77 16.21 0.52
N PRO A 263 -14.92 16.85 0.80
CA PRO A 263 -15.33 17.15 2.16
C PRO A 263 -15.34 15.85 2.93
N GLN A 264 -14.69 15.80 4.10
CA GLN A 264 -14.38 14.62 4.92
C GLN A 264 -15.20 13.40 4.48
N ALA A 265 -14.59 12.47 3.76
CA ALA A 265 -15.31 11.41 3.08
C ALA A 265 -16.11 10.63 4.13
N ARG A 266 -17.39 10.93 4.27
CA ARG A 266 -18.28 10.11 5.06
C ARG A 266 -18.44 8.82 4.30
N TRP A 267 -17.89 7.74 4.83
CA TRP A 267 -18.37 6.44 4.45
C TRP A 267 -19.83 6.38 4.94
N VAL A 268 -20.75 6.61 4.04
CA VAL A 268 -22.16 6.30 4.28
C VAL A 268 -22.18 4.78 4.26
N ARG A 269 -22.59 4.13 5.37
CA ARG A 269 -23.02 2.74 5.34
C ARG A 269 -24.06 2.65 4.23
N ASP A 270 -23.63 2.25 3.06
CA ASP A 270 -24.55 1.92 1.98
C ASP A 270 -25.45 0.79 2.50
N PRO A 271 -26.77 0.95 2.44
CA PRO A 271 -27.65 -0.14 2.81
C PRO A 271 -27.29 -1.36 1.97
N PRO A 272 -27.44 -2.56 2.51
CA PRO A 272 -26.94 -3.83 1.92
C PRO A 272 -27.37 -4.12 0.47
N ALA A 273 -28.20 -3.31 -0.13
CA ALA A 273 -28.66 -3.46 -1.52
C ALA A 273 -27.60 -3.16 -2.59
N ARG A 274 -26.61 -2.24 -2.35
CA ARG A 274 -25.52 -1.98 -3.29
C ARG A 274 -24.34 -2.93 -3.09
N ALA A 275 -24.09 -3.35 -1.87
CA ALA A 275 -23.13 -4.41 -1.58
C ALA A 275 -23.53 -5.74 -2.26
N ARG A 276 -24.83 -5.97 -2.51
CA ARG A 276 -25.31 -7.14 -3.26
C ARG A 276 -25.02 -7.09 -4.76
N ARG A 277 -24.71 -5.94 -5.36
CA ARG A 277 -24.36 -5.82 -6.79
C ARG A 277 -22.84 -5.87 -7.04
N LEU A 278 -22.03 -5.70 -6.01
CA LEU A 278 -20.63 -6.13 -5.95
C LEU A 278 -20.54 -7.61 -5.51
N SER A 279 -21.66 -8.33 -5.57
CA SER A 279 -21.72 -9.75 -5.29
C SER A 279 -20.84 -10.53 -6.25
N LEU A 280 -20.31 -11.63 -5.76
CA LEU A 280 -19.40 -12.62 -6.36
C LEU A 280 -19.31 -12.69 -7.90
N ALA A 281 -20.36 -12.39 -8.64
CA ALA A 281 -20.34 -12.36 -10.10
C ALA A 281 -19.56 -11.13 -10.66
N GLY A 282 -19.64 -9.96 -10.02
CA GLY A 282 -18.86 -8.79 -10.38
C GLY A 282 -17.40 -8.94 -9.98
N SER A 283 -17.13 -9.38 -8.76
CA SER A 283 -15.77 -9.58 -8.25
C SER A 283 -15.01 -10.67 -9.02
N ILE A 284 -15.65 -11.81 -9.30
CA ILE A 284 -15.03 -12.88 -10.10
C ILE A 284 -14.92 -12.47 -11.57
N ALA A 285 -15.88 -11.72 -12.12
CA ALA A 285 -15.81 -11.21 -13.48
C ALA A 285 -14.77 -10.08 -13.61
N GLU A 286 -14.62 -9.23 -12.59
CA GLU A 286 -13.56 -8.20 -12.53
C GLU A 286 -12.20 -8.81 -12.25
N GLU A 287 -12.10 -9.86 -11.44
CA GLU A 287 -10.87 -10.62 -11.22
C GLU A 287 -10.44 -11.35 -12.52
N HIS A 288 -11.38 -11.95 -13.25
CA HIS A 288 -11.13 -12.51 -14.58
C HIS A 288 -10.93 -11.42 -15.64
N ALA A 289 -11.59 -10.26 -15.55
CA ALA A 289 -11.34 -9.11 -16.41
C ALA A 289 -9.98 -8.49 -16.11
N MET A 290 -9.60 -8.40 -14.82
CA MET A 290 -8.28 -7.94 -14.39
C MET A 290 -7.19 -8.93 -14.80
N ALA A 291 -7.39 -10.23 -14.62
CA ALA A 291 -6.48 -11.26 -15.12
C ALA A 291 -6.35 -11.19 -16.66
N ARG A 292 -7.43 -10.91 -17.39
CA ARG A 292 -7.41 -10.70 -18.84
C ARG A 292 -6.79 -9.36 -19.25
N VAL A 293 -6.99 -8.28 -18.48
CA VAL A 293 -6.33 -6.99 -18.69
C VAL A 293 -4.83 -7.11 -18.39
N LEU A 294 -4.46 -7.83 -17.34
CA LEU A 294 -3.08 -8.11 -16.98
C LEU A 294 -2.38 -9.06 -17.97
N SER A 295 -3.13 -9.95 -18.63
CA SER A 295 -2.60 -10.88 -19.65
C SER A 295 -2.51 -10.29 -21.06
N ARG A 296 -3.14 -9.15 -21.34
CA ARG A 296 -3.12 -8.45 -22.65
C ARG A 296 -2.08 -7.33 -22.69
N ALA A 297 -0.87 -7.54 -22.14
CA ALA A 297 0.25 -6.66 -22.45
C ALA A 297 0.69 -6.92 -23.90
N PRO A 298 0.87 -5.91 -24.76
CA PRO A 298 1.53 -6.10 -26.04
C PRO A 298 2.97 -6.55 -25.79
N ARG A 299 3.41 -7.50 -26.63
CA ARG A 299 4.80 -7.99 -26.69
C ARG A 299 5.75 -6.87 -27.04
#